data_2f91c2cd9a7265f02c847ff897a17564
#
_entry.id   2f91c2cd9a7265f02c847ff897a17564
#
_cell.length_a   1.000
_cell.length_b   1.000
_cell.length_c   1.000
_cell.angle_alpha   90.00
_cell.angle_beta   90.00
_cell.angle_gamma   90.00
#
_symmetry.space_group_name_H-M   'P 1'
#
loop_
_entity.id
_entity.type
_entity.pdbx_description
1 polymer ?
#
loop_
_entity_poly.entity_id
_entity_poly.type
_entity_poly.pdbx_seq_one_letter_code
_entity_poly.pdbx_strand_id
1 'polypeptide(L)'
;QESISSRSLLITKFRKKLISRVDDLVNTICDETGKKSFEALLEIFTSMDHMNHTIRLSKKVLKIQSRNSGFLKYKRARVTYEPFGIAGIISPWNYPLILSLSPVVEALLAGNCVILKPSEHTPLTTAILKKAWDSLGNYNDVFQVIYGEGDLGQHLVSSEKTDVICFTGSTNIGRIIARECAAKL
;
A
#
# COMPACT_ATOMS: atom_id res chain seq x y z
N GLN A 1 10.42 1.39 -16.10
CA GLN A 1 10.12 0.79 -14.79
C GLN A 1 11.38 0.77 -13.93
N GLU A 2 11.33 1.30 -12.70
CA GLU A 2 12.48 1.30 -11.81
C GLU A 2 12.84 -0.10 -11.30
N SER A 3 14.12 -0.33 -11.01
CA SER A 3 14.59 -1.61 -10.45
C SER A 3 14.02 -1.85 -9.03
N ILE A 4 13.93 -3.12 -8.61
CA ILE A 4 13.55 -3.48 -7.24
C ILE A 4 14.48 -2.81 -6.20
N SER A 5 15.76 -2.64 -6.53
CA SER A 5 16.73 -1.98 -5.66
C SER A 5 16.42 -0.49 -5.49
N SER A 6 16.08 0.20 -6.57
CA SER A 6 15.67 1.62 -6.54
C SER A 6 14.39 1.81 -5.73
N ARG A 7 13.36 0.98 -5.98
CA ARG A 7 12.11 0.99 -5.21
C ARG A 7 12.35 0.72 -3.72
N SER A 8 13.18 -0.27 -3.39
CA SER A 8 13.55 -0.58 -2.00
C SER A 8 14.27 0.59 -1.30
N LEU A 9 15.14 1.30 -2.02
CA LEU A 9 15.80 2.49 -1.48
C LEU A 9 14.80 3.62 -1.23
N LEU A 10 13.87 3.83 -2.16
CA LEU A 10 12.82 4.84 -2.03
C LEU A 10 11.93 4.56 -0.79
N ILE A 11 11.45 3.33 -0.62
CA ILE A 11 10.66 2.93 0.54
C ILE A 11 11.47 3.03 1.85
N THR A 12 12.78 2.76 1.81
CA THR A 12 13.65 2.98 2.97
C THR A 12 13.73 4.46 3.35
N LYS A 13 13.81 5.37 2.37
CA LYS A 13 13.77 6.81 2.60
C LYS A 13 12.41 7.24 3.16
N PHE A 14 11.32 6.74 2.59
CA PHE A 14 9.97 6.99 3.07
C PHE A 14 9.80 6.59 4.54
N ARG A 15 10.23 5.38 4.90
CA ARG A 15 10.22 4.91 6.28
C ARG A 15 10.98 5.86 7.24
N LYS A 16 12.17 6.34 6.85
CA LYS A 16 12.92 7.31 7.65
C LYS A 16 12.17 8.62 7.87
N LYS A 17 11.46 9.10 6.84
CA LYS A 17 10.60 10.29 6.95
C LYS A 17 9.42 10.09 7.89
N LEU A 18 8.82 8.89 7.93
CA LEU A 18 7.76 8.56 8.88
C LEU A 18 8.30 8.48 10.33
N ILE A 19 9.46 7.85 10.52
CA ILE A 19 10.10 7.78 11.84
C ILE A 19 10.39 9.18 12.39
N SER A 20 10.82 10.14 11.56
CA SER A 20 11.04 11.52 12.00
C SER A 20 9.76 12.29 12.37
N ARG A 21 8.58 11.68 12.21
CA ARG A 21 7.26 12.24 12.52
C ARG A 21 6.48 11.38 13.52
N VAL A 22 7.18 10.57 14.33
CA VAL A 22 6.53 9.65 15.27
C VAL A 22 5.60 10.39 16.24
N ASP A 23 6.03 11.53 16.78
CA ASP A 23 5.22 12.30 17.72
C ASP A 23 3.95 12.86 17.04
N ASP A 24 4.07 13.39 15.83
CA ASP A 24 2.93 13.84 15.03
C ASP A 24 1.95 12.68 14.78
N LEU A 25 2.46 11.51 14.41
CA LEU A 25 1.66 10.32 14.15
C LEU A 25 0.95 9.82 15.42
N VAL A 26 1.65 9.76 16.56
CA VAL A 26 1.05 9.35 17.84
C VAL A 26 -0.13 10.26 18.20
N ASN A 27 0.10 11.57 18.19
CA ASN A 27 -0.93 12.54 18.53
C ASN A 27 -2.13 12.43 17.57
N THR A 28 -1.87 12.40 16.28
CA THR A 28 -2.92 12.31 15.26
C THR A 28 -3.74 11.03 15.37
N ILE A 29 -3.10 9.86 15.56
CA ILE A 29 -3.81 8.59 15.73
C ILE A 29 -4.66 8.61 17.01
N CYS A 30 -4.15 9.19 18.12
CA CYS A 30 -4.92 9.33 19.34
C CYS A 30 -6.16 10.23 19.14
N ASP A 31 -5.98 11.37 18.48
CA ASP A 31 -7.07 12.32 18.22
C ASP A 31 -8.15 11.74 17.30
N GLU A 32 -7.77 11.03 16.23
CA GLU A 32 -8.70 10.45 15.27
C GLU A 32 -9.41 9.19 15.78
N THR A 33 -8.75 8.38 16.62
CA THR A 33 -9.28 7.05 17.00
C THR A 33 -9.68 6.90 18.46
N GLY A 34 -9.30 7.85 19.31
CA GLY A 34 -9.48 7.74 20.76
C GLY A 34 -8.52 6.73 21.44
N LYS A 35 -7.53 6.22 20.74
CA LYS A 35 -6.52 5.32 21.30
C LYS A 35 -5.61 6.02 22.31
N LYS A 36 -5.05 5.25 23.23
CA LYS A 36 -3.99 5.72 24.12
C LYS A 36 -2.65 5.82 23.37
N SER A 37 -1.78 6.72 23.79
CA SER A 37 -0.48 6.95 23.13
C SER A 37 0.37 5.67 23.00
N PHE A 38 0.29 4.77 23.98
CA PHE A 38 1.00 3.47 23.89
C PHE A 38 0.46 2.59 22.74
N GLU A 39 -0.84 2.57 22.54
CA GLU A 39 -1.47 1.78 21.44
C GLU A 39 -1.13 2.37 20.07
N ALA A 40 -1.15 3.71 19.96
CA ALA A 40 -0.71 4.41 18.75
C ALA A 40 0.78 4.16 18.45
N LEU A 41 1.64 4.21 19.49
CA LEU A 41 3.06 3.92 19.33
C LEU A 41 3.31 2.47 18.90
N LEU A 42 2.55 1.51 19.44
CA LEU A 42 2.63 0.10 19.04
C LEU A 42 2.22 -0.10 17.58
N GLU A 43 1.17 0.60 17.11
CA GLU A 43 0.76 0.59 15.71
C GLU A 43 1.86 1.15 14.78
N ILE A 44 2.51 2.25 15.19
CA ILE A 44 3.63 2.82 14.44
C ILE A 44 4.81 1.85 14.41
N PHE A 45 5.18 1.26 15.54
CA PHE A 45 6.28 0.30 15.63
C PHE A 45 6.07 -0.89 14.71
N THR A 46 4.89 -1.52 14.78
CA THR A 46 4.54 -2.67 13.93
C THR A 46 4.51 -2.29 12.44
N SER A 47 4.05 -1.07 12.11
CA SER A 47 4.09 -0.55 10.74
C SER A 47 5.51 -0.40 10.21
N MET A 48 6.41 0.13 11.04
CA MET A 48 7.83 0.32 10.65
C MET A 48 8.59 -1.00 10.53
N ASP A 49 8.26 -1.99 11.37
CA ASP A 49 8.83 -3.33 11.28
C ASP A 49 8.32 -4.06 10.03
N HIS A 50 7.01 -4.00 9.76
CA HIS A 50 6.41 -4.53 8.54
C HIS A 50 7.07 -3.96 7.28
N MET A 51 7.30 -2.64 7.21
CA MET A 51 8.02 -2.03 6.09
C MET A 51 9.41 -2.65 5.89
N ASN A 52 10.18 -2.85 6.98
CA ASN A 52 11.50 -3.47 6.90
C ASN A 52 11.43 -4.91 6.38
N HIS A 53 10.46 -5.68 6.89
CA HIS A 53 10.25 -7.05 6.46
C HIS A 53 9.91 -7.10 4.96
N THR A 54 8.97 -6.28 4.52
CA THR A 54 8.49 -6.24 3.13
C THR A 54 9.60 -5.80 2.16
N ILE A 55 10.45 -4.82 2.53
CA ILE A 55 11.62 -4.42 1.75
C ILE A 55 12.60 -5.60 1.53
N ARG A 56 12.83 -6.41 2.56
CA ARG A 56 13.72 -7.58 2.44
C ARG A 56 13.06 -8.69 1.61
N LEU A 57 11.78 -8.94 1.87
CA LEU A 57 11.01 -9.98 1.21
C LEU A 57 10.85 -9.72 -0.29
N SER A 58 10.55 -8.47 -0.69
CA SER A 58 10.36 -8.10 -2.09
C SER A 58 11.56 -8.43 -2.98
N LYS A 59 12.77 -8.21 -2.50
CA LYS A 59 14.00 -8.54 -3.21
C LYS A 59 14.16 -10.05 -3.48
N LYS A 60 13.59 -10.89 -2.61
CA LYS A 60 13.63 -12.34 -2.73
C LYS A 60 12.48 -12.85 -3.62
N VAL A 61 11.27 -12.39 -3.37
CA VAL A 61 10.04 -12.91 -4.00
C VAL A 61 9.93 -12.45 -5.45
N LEU A 62 10.21 -11.17 -5.74
CA LEU A 62 10.08 -10.59 -7.09
C LEU A 62 11.27 -10.89 -8.01
N LYS A 63 12.25 -11.68 -7.55
CA LYS A 63 13.35 -12.10 -8.39
C LYS A 63 12.89 -13.08 -9.45
N ILE A 64 13.43 -12.94 -10.68
CA ILE A 64 13.22 -13.92 -11.75
C ILE A 64 13.65 -15.31 -11.27
N GLN A 65 12.77 -16.29 -11.43
CA GLN A 65 12.99 -17.65 -11.01
C GLN A 65 13.09 -18.58 -12.23
N SER A 66 14.17 -19.33 -12.35
CA SER A 66 14.24 -20.43 -13.32
C SER A 66 13.42 -21.61 -12.82
N ARG A 67 12.72 -22.27 -13.72
CA ARG A 67 11.91 -23.47 -13.45
C ARG A 67 12.39 -24.63 -14.30
N ASN A 68 12.15 -25.85 -13.85
CA ASN A 68 12.43 -27.04 -14.64
C ASN A 68 11.44 -27.12 -15.83
N SER A 69 11.96 -27.30 -17.02
CA SER A 69 11.16 -27.44 -18.25
C SER A 69 10.67 -28.88 -18.51
N GLY A 70 10.87 -29.81 -17.57
CA GLY A 70 10.46 -31.19 -17.67
C GLY A 70 11.16 -31.91 -18.83
N PHE A 71 10.39 -32.60 -19.69
CA PHE A 71 10.92 -33.32 -20.86
C PHE A 71 11.49 -32.39 -21.94
N LEU A 72 11.11 -31.11 -21.94
CA LEU A 72 11.53 -30.14 -22.95
C LEU A 72 12.90 -29.52 -22.57
N LYS A 73 13.92 -30.32 -22.37
CA LYS A 73 15.24 -29.89 -21.90
C LYS A 73 15.92 -28.80 -22.74
N TYR A 74 15.51 -28.64 -23.99
CA TYR A 74 15.97 -27.59 -24.91
C TYR A 74 15.28 -26.25 -24.68
N LYS A 75 14.19 -26.19 -23.85
CA LYS A 75 13.47 -24.96 -23.50
C LYS A 75 13.93 -24.44 -22.12
N ARG A 76 13.86 -23.13 -21.96
CA ARG A 76 14.09 -22.46 -20.66
C ARG A 76 12.77 -21.96 -20.13
N ALA A 77 12.35 -22.44 -18.97
CA ALA A 77 11.18 -21.96 -18.25
C ALA A 77 11.60 -20.95 -17.17
N ARG A 78 10.92 -19.80 -17.11
CA ARG A 78 11.16 -18.75 -16.13
C ARG A 78 9.83 -18.23 -15.61
N VAL A 79 9.81 -17.81 -14.35
CA VAL A 79 8.73 -17.04 -13.75
C VAL A 79 9.24 -15.62 -13.56
N THR A 80 8.50 -14.65 -14.12
CA THR A 80 8.73 -13.21 -13.95
C THR A 80 7.51 -12.60 -13.30
N TYR A 81 7.70 -11.54 -12.54
CA TYR A 81 6.64 -10.79 -11.90
C TYR A 81 6.58 -9.40 -12.50
N GLU A 82 5.40 -8.99 -12.92
CA GLU A 82 5.13 -7.67 -13.47
C GLU A 82 4.08 -6.96 -12.61
N PRO A 83 4.14 -5.63 -12.46
CA PRO A 83 3.10 -4.89 -11.77
C PRO A 83 1.79 -4.94 -12.56
N PHE A 84 0.67 -4.85 -11.86
CA PHE A 84 -0.64 -4.70 -12.47
C PHE A 84 -0.79 -3.35 -13.18
N GLY A 85 -0.26 -2.29 -12.58
CA GLY A 85 -0.40 -0.91 -13.05
C GLY A 85 -0.80 0.02 -11.92
N ILE A 86 -2.08 0.36 -11.78
CA ILE A 86 -2.64 1.21 -10.73
C ILE A 86 -3.36 0.34 -9.70
N ALA A 87 -2.88 0.38 -8.46
CA ALA A 87 -3.49 -0.26 -7.31
C ALA A 87 -4.37 0.73 -6.54
N GLY A 88 -5.68 0.47 -6.48
CA GLY A 88 -6.61 1.15 -5.59
C GLY A 88 -6.62 0.49 -4.22
N ILE A 89 -6.37 1.26 -3.16
CA ILE A 89 -6.35 0.75 -1.78
C ILE A 89 -7.44 1.47 -1.00
N ILE A 90 -8.30 0.69 -0.32
CA ILE A 90 -9.36 1.20 0.55
C ILE A 90 -9.12 0.65 1.95
N SER A 91 -8.90 1.53 2.92
CA SER A 91 -8.53 1.17 4.29
C SER A 91 -9.51 1.69 5.35
N PRO A 92 -9.68 0.97 6.48
CA PRO A 92 -10.58 1.32 7.55
C PRO A 92 -9.94 2.29 8.55
N TRP A 93 -10.76 2.72 9.54
CA TRP A 93 -10.38 3.72 10.56
C TRP A 93 -9.72 3.14 11.82
N ASN A 94 -9.94 1.86 12.13
CA ASN A 94 -9.55 1.28 13.43
C ASN A 94 -8.03 1.14 13.62
N TYR A 95 -7.27 0.95 12.56
CA TYR A 95 -5.81 0.97 12.53
C TYR A 95 -5.36 1.77 11.31
N PRO A 96 -5.50 3.12 11.35
CA PRO A 96 -5.41 3.97 10.17
C PRO A 96 -4.03 3.99 9.52
N LEU A 97 -2.98 3.80 10.32
CA LEU A 97 -1.61 3.78 9.80
C LEU A 97 -1.28 2.44 9.15
N ILE A 98 -1.33 1.34 9.91
CA ILE A 98 -0.84 0.04 9.43
C ILE A 98 -1.68 -0.52 8.29
N LEU A 99 -3.02 -0.39 8.36
CA LEU A 99 -3.91 -0.92 7.34
C LEU A 99 -3.93 -0.10 6.05
N SER A 100 -3.45 1.15 6.09
CA SER A 100 -3.17 1.95 4.91
C SER A 100 -1.77 1.71 4.37
N LEU A 101 -0.77 1.77 5.24
CA LEU A 101 0.64 1.78 4.86
C LEU A 101 1.13 0.42 4.32
N SER A 102 0.68 -0.69 4.92
CA SER A 102 1.13 -2.03 4.50
C SER A 102 0.83 -2.32 3.03
N PRO A 103 -0.42 -2.25 2.56
CA PRO A 103 -0.73 -2.50 1.15
C PRO A 103 -0.13 -1.44 0.21
N VAL A 104 0.02 -0.18 0.66
CA VAL A 104 0.72 0.86 -0.12
C VAL A 104 2.17 0.46 -0.37
N VAL A 105 2.89 0.06 0.66
CA VAL A 105 4.31 -0.34 0.55
C VAL A 105 4.48 -1.58 -0.31
N GLU A 106 3.60 -2.57 -0.16
CA GLU A 106 3.61 -3.80 -0.96
C GLU A 106 3.38 -3.51 -2.45
N ALA A 107 2.36 -2.68 -2.77
CA ALA A 107 2.05 -2.30 -4.14
C ALA A 107 3.19 -1.50 -4.79
N LEU A 108 3.77 -0.52 -4.07
CA LEU A 108 4.89 0.28 -4.56
C LEU A 108 6.16 -0.55 -4.77
N LEU A 109 6.47 -1.49 -3.87
CA LEU A 109 7.61 -2.40 -4.02
C LEU A 109 7.40 -3.37 -5.19
N ALA A 110 6.17 -3.80 -5.46
CA ALA A 110 5.84 -4.59 -6.65
C ALA A 110 5.93 -3.79 -7.96
N GLY A 111 5.97 -2.44 -7.88
CA GLY A 111 6.14 -1.53 -9.03
C GLY A 111 4.85 -0.92 -9.54
N ASN A 112 3.76 -1.01 -8.78
CA ASN A 112 2.50 -0.35 -9.09
C ASN A 112 2.52 1.13 -8.69
N CYS A 113 1.68 1.95 -9.33
CA CYS A 113 1.24 3.22 -8.79
C CYS A 113 0.08 2.96 -7.81
N VAL A 114 -0.11 3.85 -6.84
CA VAL A 114 -1.08 3.65 -5.76
C VAL A 114 -2.01 4.84 -5.63
N ILE A 115 -3.30 4.55 -5.54
CA ILE A 115 -4.34 5.48 -5.10
C ILE A 115 -4.92 4.94 -3.79
N LEU A 116 -4.67 5.64 -2.68
CA LEU A 116 -5.20 5.29 -1.37
C LEU A 116 -6.46 6.11 -1.06
N LYS A 117 -7.56 5.44 -0.76
CA LYS A 117 -8.75 6.02 -0.13
C LYS A 117 -8.82 5.54 1.32
N PRO A 118 -8.39 6.35 2.30
CA PRO A 118 -8.57 6.03 3.70
C PRO A 118 -10.03 6.18 4.13
N SER A 119 -10.34 5.73 5.35
CA SER A 119 -11.62 6.05 5.95
C SER A 119 -11.77 7.57 6.13
N GLU A 120 -12.97 8.07 5.94
CA GLU A 120 -13.38 9.46 6.20
C GLU A 120 -13.22 9.87 7.67
N HIS A 121 -13.19 8.87 8.58
CA HIS A 121 -13.01 9.11 10.01
C HIS A 121 -11.55 9.35 10.43
N THR A 122 -10.58 8.96 9.59
CA THR A 122 -9.15 9.06 9.93
C THR A 122 -8.31 9.59 8.76
N PRO A 123 -8.65 10.78 8.22
CA PRO A 123 -7.95 11.34 7.07
C PRO A 123 -6.57 11.91 7.42
N LEU A 124 -6.37 12.42 8.65
CA LEU A 124 -5.16 13.15 9.03
C LEU A 124 -3.94 12.23 9.15
N THR A 125 -4.12 11.02 9.67
CA THR A 125 -3.04 10.01 9.71
C THR A 125 -2.49 9.76 8.31
N THR A 126 -3.35 9.61 7.31
CA THR A 126 -2.91 9.39 5.92
C THR A 126 -2.40 10.66 5.24
N ALA A 127 -2.83 11.83 5.68
CA ALA A 127 -2.25 13.11 5.25
C ALA A 127 -0.78 13.23 5.67
N ILE A 128 -0.42 12.75 6.87
CA ILE A 128 0.99 12.66 7.28
C ILE A 128 1.78 11.71 6.38
N LEU A 129 1.20 10.56 6.01
CA LEU A 129 1.81 9.63 5.05
C LEU A 129 2.09 10.32 3.71
N LYS A 130 1.08 11.00 3.15
CA LYS A 130 1.21 11.70 1.86
C LYS A 130 2.26 12.80 1.93
N LYS A 131 2.24 13.62 2.99
CA LYS A 131 3.24 14.68 3.20
C LYS A 131 4.67 14.13 3.34
N ALA A 132 4.83 13.00 4.03
CA ALA A 132 6.12 12.34 4.14
C ALA A 132 6.60 11.80 2.78
N TRP A 133 5.70 11.23 1.98
CA TRP A 133 5.99 10.77 0.62
C TRP A 133 6.40 11.92 -0.29
N ASP A 134 5.61 13.00 -0.34
CA ASP A 134 5.85 14.15 -1.20
C ASP A 134 7.20 14.83 -0.90
N SER A 135 7.68 14.73 0.34
CA SER A 135 9.01 15.23 0.71
C SER A 135 10.18 14.45 0.11
N LEU A 136 9.91 13.34 -0.62
CA LEU A 136 10.95 12.54 -1.30
C LEU A 136 11.32 13.06 -2.69
N GLY A 137 10.60 14.04 -3.22
CA GLY A 137 10.86 14.67 -4.51
C GLY A 137 10.01 14.10 -5.66
N ASN A 138 10.60 13.72 -6.78
CA ASN A 138 9.96 13.47 -8.07
C ASN A 138 9.06 12.20 -8.16
N TYR A 139 8.46 11.76 -7.05
CA TYR A 139 7.62 10.56 -7.00
C TYR A 139 6.16 10.85 -6.60
N ASN A 140 5.75 12.12 -6.65
CA ASN A 140 4.42 12.56 -6.17
C ASN A 140 3.29 11.84 -6.89
N ASP A 141 3.44 11.56 -8.19
CA ASP A 141 2.42 10.93 -9.01
C ASP A 141 2.30 9.41 -8.80
N VAL A 142 3.29 8.79 -8.13
CA VAL A 142 3.32 7.33 -7.92
C VAL A 142 2.46 6.91 -6.74
N PHE A 143 2.27 7.77 -5.74
CA PHE A 143 1.39 7.55 -4.61
C PHE A 143 0.48 8.75 -4.38
N GLN A 144 -0.83 8.55 -4.56
CA GLN A 144 -1.86 9.54 -4.36
C GLN A 144 -2.81 9.12 -3.24
N VAL A 145 -3.37 10.10 -2.53
CA VAL A 145 -4.41 9.91 -1.52
C VAL A 145 -5.64 10.71 -1.93
N ILE A 146 -6.79 10.07 -1.93
CA ILE A 146 -8.08 10.70 -2.20
C ILE A 146 -8.96 10.63 -0.95
N TYR A 147 -9.57 11.75 -0.60
CA TYR A 147 -10.40 11.88 0.60
C TYR A 147 -11.86 12.04 0.20
N GLY A 148 -12.73 11.25 0.79
CA GLY A 148 -14.17 11.26 0.55
C GLY A 148 -14.85 10.07 1.18
N GLU A 149 -16.17 10.02 1.04
CA GLU A 149 -17.03 8.99 1.59
C GLU A 149 -17.07 7.70 0.74
N GLY A 150 -18.09 6.87 0.96
CA GLY A 150 -18.24 5.58 0.29
C GLY A 150 -18.40 5.65 -1.23
N ASP A 151 -19.04 6.71 -1.74
CA ASP A 151 -19.23 6.99 -3.16
C ASP A 151 -17.89 7.11 -3.92
N LEU A 152 -16.91 7.80 -3.31
CA LEU A 152 -15.57 7.89 -3.88
C LEU A 152 -14.86 6.52 -3.90
N GLY A 153 -15.10 5.70 -2.87
CA GLY A 153 -14.63 4.31 -2.86
C GLY A 153 -15.24 3.49 -4.00
N GLN A 154 -16.54 3.66 -4.25
CA GLN A 154 -17.22 3.01 -5.37
C GLN A 154 -16.65 3.48 -6.73
N HIS A 155 -16.40 4.77 -6.91
CA HIS A 155 -15.76 5.29 -8.12
C HIS A 155 -14.36 4.71 -8.34
N LEU A 156 -13.56 4.56 -7.27
CA LEU A 156 -12.24 3.93 -7.38
C LEU A 156 -12.34 2.47 -7.82
N VAL A 157 -13.31 1.72 -7.29
CA VAL A 157 -13.57 0.32 -7.64
C VAL A 157 -14.12 0.19 -9.05
N SER A 158 -15.04 1.07 -9.48
CA SER A 158 -15.66 1.02 -10.81
C SER A 158 -14.79 1.59 -11.93
N SER A 159 -13.71 2.31 -11.60
CA SER A 159 -12.81 2.92 -12.60
C SER A 159 -12.11 1.87 -13.45
N GLU A 160 -12.18 2.01 -14.78
CA GLU A 160 -11.44 1.19 -15.76
C GLU A 160 -9.91 1.40 -15.68
N LYS A 161 -9.47 2.46 -15.01
CA LYS A 161 -8.05 2.80 -14.85
C LYS A 161 -7.41 2.11 -13.63
N THR A 162 -8.22 1.46 -12.79
CA THR A 162 -7.73 0.74 -11.61
C THR A 162 -7.60 -0.73 -11.96
N ASP A 163 -6.37 -1.22 -11.93
CA ASP A 163 -6.03 -2.59 -12.36
C ASP A 163 -6.19 -3.63 -11.24
N VAL A 164 -6.06 -3.20 -9.98
CA VAL A 164 -6.23 -4.07 -8.81
C VAL A 164 -6.78 -3.28 -7.62
N ILE A 165 -7.68 -3.89 -6.86
CA ILE A 165 -8.23 -3.32 -5.61
C ILE A 165 -7.75 -4.14 -4.41
N CYS A 166 -7.20 -3.43 -3.42
CA CYS A 166 -6.93 -3.97 -2.09
C CYS A 166 -7.88 -3.31 -1.09
N PHE A 167 -8.71 -4.12 -0.45
CA PHE A 167 -9.73 -3.65 0.49
C PHE A 167 -9.56 -4.29 1.86
N THR A 168 -9.58 -3.46 2.89
CA THR A 168 -9.73 -3.90 4.28
C THR A 168 -10.93 -3.16 4.89
N GLY A 169 -11.89 -3.92 5.45
CA GLY A 169 -13.11 -3.34 6.03
C GLY A 169 -14.17 -4.40 6.35
N SER A 170 -15.43 -4.01 6.36
CA SER A 170 -16.53 -4.91 6.69
C SER A 170 -16.76 -5.96 5.59
N THR A 171 -17.21 -7.15 6.01
CA THR A 171 -17.55 -8.25 5.09
C THR A 171 -18.59 -7.85 4.04
N ASN A 172 -19.57 -7.01 4.43
CA ASN A 172 -20.65 -6.60 3.52
C ASN A 172 -20.09 -5.73 2.38
N ILE A 173 -19.27 -4.74 2.69
CA ILE A 173 -18.62 -3.89 1.68
C ILE A 173 -17.65 -4.72 0.84
N GLY A 174 -16.88 -5.62 1.45
CA GLY A 174 -15.98 -6.52 0.72
C GLY A 174 -16.71 -7.38 -0.33
N ARG A 175 -17.91 -7.88 -0.02
CA ARG A 175 -18.75 -8.61 -0.99
C ARG A 175 -19.22 -7.75 -2.16
N ILE A 176 -19.56 -6.49 -1.91
CA ILE A 176 -19.95 -5.53 -2.96
C ILE A 176 -18.74 -5.30 -3.88
N ILE A 177 -17.59 -4.95 -3.31
CA ILE A 177 -16.35 -4.70 -4.07
C ILE A 177 -15.98 -5.94 -4.89
N ALA A 178 -16.03 -7.14 -4.31
CA ALA A 178 -15.70 -8.37 -5.03
C ALA A 178 -16.62 -8.61 -6.25
N ARG A 179 -17.91 -8.31 -6.13
CA ARG A 179 -18.86 -8.41 -7.28
C ARG A 179 -18.53 -7.41 -8.36
N GLU A 180 -18.26 -6.16 -8.00
CA GLU A 180 -17.88 -5.12 -8.95
C GLU A 180 -16.57 -5.46 -9.69
N CYS A 181 -15.56 -5.94 -8.95
CA CYS A 181 -14.30 -6.36 -9.56
C CYS A 181 -14.47 -7.58 -10.47
N ALA A 182 -15.32 -8.56 -10.10
CA ALA A 182 -15.56 -9.74 -10.91
C ALA A 182 -16.24 -9.41 -12.26
N ALA A 183 -17.00 -8.33 -12.34
CA ALA A 183 -17.64 -7.88 -13.59
C ALA A 183 -16.64 -7.30 -14.61
N LYS A 184 -15.37 -7.08 -14.21
CA LYS A 184 -14.29 -6.51 -15.04
C LYS A 184 -13.26 -7.55 -15.51
N LEU A 185 -13.40 -8.79 -15.08
CA LEU A 185 -12.58 -9.92 -15.51
C LEU A 185 -13.10 -10.48 -16.83
#